data_ca901b91539dd95fd605f04b7f7d4c88
#
_entry.id   ca901b91539dd95fd605f04b7f7d4c88
#
_cell.length_a   1.000
_cell.length_b   1.000
_cell.length_c   1.000
_cell.angle_alpha   90.00
_cell.angle_beta   90.00
_cell.angle_gamma   90.00
#
_symmetry.space_group_name_H-M   'P 1'
#
loop_
_entity.id
_entity.type
_entity.pdbx_description
1 polymer ?
#
loop_
_entity_poly.entity_id
_entity_poly.type
_entity_poly.pdbx_seq_one_letter_code
_entity_poly.pdbx_strand_id
1 'polypeptide(L)'
;MDLIEDVKAALRASRQGATVLNLGVFDTFPELAGRLFAQISGNVAVGSTVQSVYAADATLVEITTYDIAETARRNFEPGGAAATLLFARGAHAVMAHRVAHKIWADGDTTLALAIKTSCARVLSNDIHPAAKIGAGFWLDHGLGFVAGETSVIEEDVSIWHNVTLGSTLNTGGARRHPHIGSGVVIGAGATILGEVTIGANANISAGAIVLEDVPVGMRALATKATVRETARVSFLNTEKSNK
;
A
#
# COMPACT_ATOMS: atom_id res chain seq x y z
N MET A 1 -23.15 6.89 2.99
CA MET A 1 -22.19 7.96 3.35
C MET A 1 -21.48 8.32 2.06
N ASP A 2 -21.46 9.57 1.68
CA ASP A 2 -20.85 10.01 0.42
C ASP A 2 -19.42 10.46 0.72
N LEU A 3 -18.44 9.66 0.27
CA LEU A 3 -17.01 9.92 0.51
C LEU A 3 -16.59 11.33 0.02
N ILE A 4 -17.16 11.80 -1.08
CA ILE A 4 -16.83 13.12 -1.64
C ILE A 4 -17.35 14.23 -0.71
N GLU A 5 -18.56 14.12 -0.22
CA GLU A 5 -19.08 15.10 0.73
C GLU A 5 -18.36 15.07 2.09
N ASP A 6 -17.93 13.89 2.56
CA ASP A 6 -17.12 13.76 3.76
C ASP A 6 -15.75 14.44 3.58
N VAL A 7 -15.09 14.26 2.44
CA VAL A 7 -13.83 14.95 2.11
C VAL A 7 -14.05 16.47 2.01
N LYS A 8 -15.10 16.93 1.33
CA LYS A 8 -15.45 18.36 1.26
C LYS A 8 -15.70 18.93 2.66
N ALA A 9 -16.37 18.19 3.54
CA ALA A 9 -16.61 18.59 4.91
C ALA A 9 -15.30 18.71 5.71
N ALA A 10 -14.37 17.76 5.59
CA ALA A 10 -13.06 17.81 6.22
C ALA A 10 -12.23 19.04 5.74
N LEU A 11 -12.25 19.33 4.45
CA LEU A 11 -11.58 20.50 3.88
C LEU A 11 -12.22 21.83 4.35
N ARG A 12 -13.54 21.89 4.44
CA ARG A 12 -14.25 23.07 4.99
C ARG A 12 -13.91 23.31 6.47
N ALA A 13 -13.70 22.25 7.23
CA ALA A 13 -13.37 22.35 8.66
C ALA A 13 -11.95 22.91 8.91
N SER A 14 -11.03 22.84 7.92
CA SER A 14 -9.67 23.36 8.02
C SER A 14 -9.28 24.15 6.77
N ARG A 15 -9.54 25.45 6.78
CA ARG A 15 -9.18 26.34 5.64
C ARG A 15 -7.67 26.30 5.34
N GLN A 16 -6.82 26.27 6.35
CA GLN A 16 -5.37 26.19 6.16
C GLN A 16 -4.97 24.81 5.61
N GLY A 17 -5.56 23.70 6.11
CA GLY A 17 -5.35 22.37 5.58
C GLY A 17 -5.76 22.26 4.10
N ALA A 18 -6.92 22.82 3.75
CA ALA A 18 -7.37 22.86 2.37
C ALA A 18 -6.40 23.66 1.47
N THR A 19 -5.82 24.75 1.99
CA THR A 19 -4.81 25.54 1.25
C THR A 19 -3.53 24.75 1.03
N VAL A 20 -3.06 24.00 2.03
CA VAL A 20 -1.85 23.18 1.91
C VAL A 20 -2.05 22.02 0.93
N LEU A 21 -3.20 21.33 1.02
CA LEU A 21 -3.54 20.25 0.09
C LEU A 21 -3.77 20.74 -1.35
N ASN A 22 -4.28 21.97 -1.51
CA ASN A 22 -4.47 22.65 -2.80
C ASN A 22 -5.17 21.77 -3.87
N LEU A 23 -6.23 21.06 -3.45
CA LEU A 23 -6.96 20.14 -4.34
C LEU A 23 -7.95 20.87 -5.27
N GLY A 24 -8.22 22.17 -5.02
CA GLY A 24 -9.18 22.95 -5.81
C GLY A 24 -10.61 22.45 -5.69
N VAL A 25 -11.44 22.69 -6.72
CA VAL A 25 -12.85 22.28 -6.76
C VAL A 25 -12.98 20.93 -7.43
N PHE A 26 -13.74 20.02 -6.85
CA PHE A 26 -14.06 18.69 -7.40
C PHE A 26 -15.48 18.27 -6.95
N ASP A 27 -16.16 17.52 -7.79
CA ASP A 27 -17.50 17.02 -7.51
C ASP A 27 -17.58 15.49 -7.60
N THR A 28 -16.57 14.84 -8.17
CA THR A 28 -16.53 13.39 -8.36
C THR A 28 -15.24 12.77 -7.80
N PHE A 29 -15.29 11.46 -7.53
CA PHE A 29 -14.09 10.71 -7.10
C PHE A 29 -12.96 10.76 -8.13
N PRO A 30 -13.19 10.59 -9.45
CA PRO A 30 -12.15 10.74 -10.46
C PRO A 30 -11.45 12.10 -10.44
N GLU A 31 -12.20 13.19 -10.30
CA GLU A 31 -11.63 14.54 -10.21
C GLU A 31 -10.76 14.71 -8.98
N LEU A 32 -11.25 14.27 -7.81
CA LEU A 32 -10.50 14.31 -6.56
C LEU A 32 -9.22 13.47 -6.66
N ALA A 33 -9.31 12.24 -7.14
CA ALA A 33 -8.16 11.34 -7.33
C ALA A 33 -7.12 11.95 -8.28
N GLY A 34 -7.55 12.51 -9.40
CA GLY A 34 -6.66 13.18 -10.34
C GLY A 34 -5.91 14.35 -9.71
N ARG A 35 -6.60 15.23 -8.97
CA ARG A 35 -5.98 16.36 -8.27
C ARG A 35 -5.02 15.91 -7.18
N LEU A 36 -5.41 14.92 -6.39
CA LEU A 36 -4.58 14.34 -5.34
C LEU A 36 -3.28 13.78 -5.93
N PHE A 37 -3.37 13.03 -7.03
CA PHE A 37 -2.18 12.44 -7.67
C PHE A 37 -1.32 13.46 -8.43
N ALA A 38 -1.89 14.54 -8.94
CA ALA A 38 -1.10 15.68 -9.45
C ALA A 38 -0.26 16.31 -8.32
N GLN A 39 -0.82 16.46 -7.12
CA GLN A 39 -0.09 16.97 -5.95
C GLN A 39 0.96 15.96 -5.45
N ILE A 40 0.60 14.69 -5.27
CA ILE A 40 1.50 13.64 -4.79
C ILE A 40 2.71 13.50 -5.71
N SER A 41 2.50 13.40 -7.02
CA SER A 41 3.57 13.17 -7.99
C SER A 41 4.31 14.43 -8.42
N GLY A 42 3.74 15.62 -8.17
CA GLY A 42 4.22 16.87 -8.73
C GLY A 42 4.07 16.94 -10.26
N ASN A 43 3.23 16.10 -10.87
CA ASN A 43 3.07 15.99 -12.32
C ASN A 43 1.59 15.98 -12.71
N VAL A 44 1.17 17.06 -13.39
CA VAL A 44 -0.22 17.22 -13.85
C VAL A 44 -0.64 16.11 -14.82
N ALA A 45 0.27 15.58 -15.65
CA ALA A 45 -0.05 14.51 -16.58
C ALA A 45 -0.38 13.19 -15.84
N VAL A 46 0.29 12.89 -14.73
CA VAL A 46 -0.08 11.76 -13.84
C VAL A 46 -1.49 11.95 -13.30
N GLY A 47 -1.79 13.15 -12.78
CA GLY A 47 -3.13 13.45 -12.27
C GLY A 47 -4.22 13.32 -13.34
N SER A 48 -3.99 13.85 -14.54
CA SER A 48 -4.94 13.73 -15.66
C SER A 48 -5.18 12.28 -16.08
N THR A 49 -4.12 11.47 -16.10
CA THR A 49 -4.22 10.03 -16.40
C THR A 49 -5.03 9.31 -15.33
N VAL A 50 -4.75 9.54 -14.05
CA VAL A 50 -5.50 8.96 -12.92
C VAL A 50 -6.98 9.31 -13.01
N GLN A 51 -7.31 10.58 -13.25
CA GLN A 51 -8.68 11.05 -13.43
C GLN A 51 -9.38 10.31 -14.59
N SER A 52 -8.72 10.21 -15.74
CA SER A 52 -9.30 9.57 -16.92
C SER A 52 -9.57 8.09 -16.71
N VAL A 53 -8.65 7.36 -16.06
CA VAL A 53 -8.80 5.92 -15.77
C VAL A 53 -9.98 5.68 -14.84
N TYR A 54 -10.11 6.45 -13.74
CA TYR A 54 -11.25 6.31 -12.83
C TYR A 54 -12.57 6.76 -13.45
N ALA A 55 -12.56 7.77 -14.31
CA ALA A 55 -13.77 8.22 -14.99
C ALA A 55 -14.29 7.20 -16.01
N ALA A 56 -13.40 6.37 -16.57
CA ALA A 56 -13.75 5.34 -17.54
C ALA A 56 -14.19 4.01 -16.91
N ASP A 57 -13.95 3.78 -15.62
CA ASP A 57 -14.19 2.48 -14.98
C ASP A 57 -14.83 2.63 -13.59
N ALA A 58 -16.15 2.51 -13.53
CA ALA A 58 -16.92 2.60 -12.29
C ALA A 58 -16.59 1.46 -11.31
N THR A 59 -16.30 0.25 -11.82
CA THR A 59 -15.92 -0.90 -10.98
C THR A 59 -14.59 -0.63 -10.27
N LEU A 60 -13.64 0.01 -10.96
CA LEU A 60 -12.38 0.41 -10.36
C LEU A 60 -12.59 1.44 -9.23
N VAL A 61 -13.54 2.37 -9.39
CA VAL A 61 -13.93 3.31 -8.33
C VAL A 61 -14.51 2.56 -7.13
N GLU A 62 -15.42 1.61 -7.36
CA GLU A 62 -16.02 0.78 -6.29
C GLU A 62 -14.97 0.01 -5.50
N ILE A 63 -14.06 -0.69 -6.17
CA ILE A 63 -12.96 -1.42 -5.53
C ILE A 63 -12.08 -0.48 -4.72
N THR A 64 -11.71 0.66 -5.28
CA THR A 64 -10.83 1.63 -4.61
C THR A 64 -11.49 2.26 -3.39
N THR A 65 -12.76 2.61 -3.47
CA THR A 65 -13.50 3.17 -2.33
C THR A 65 -13.71 2.12 -1.23
N TYR A 66 -13.86 0.85 -1.59
CA TYR A 66 -13.87 -0.26 -0.63
C TYR A 66 -12.50 -0.41 0.06
N ASP A 67 -11.38 -0.38 -0.67
CA ASP A 67 -10.02 -0.40 -0.08
C ASP A 67 -9.84 0.73 0.95
N ILE A 68 -10.30 1.95 0.62
CA ILE A 68 -10.23 3.12 1.50
C ILE A 68 -11.07 2.92 2.76
N ALA A 69 -12.29 2.42 2.61
CA ALA A 69 -13.21 2.16 3.73
C ALA A 69 -12.64 1.08 4.66
N GLU A 70 -12.14 -0.03 4.11
CA GLU A 70 -11.53 -1.11 4.87
C GLU A 70 -10.23 -0.69 5.55
N THR A 71 -9.41 0.13 4.89
CA THR A 71 -8.23 0.75 5.51
C THR A 71 -8.64 1.60 6.72
N ALA A 72 -9.63 2.48 6.58
CA ALA A 72 -10.12 3.31 7.67
C ALA A 72 -10.63 2.49 8.84
N ARG A 73 -11.42 1.45 8.55
CA ARG A 73 -12.01 0.55 9.55
C ARG A 73 -10.94 -0.22 10.33
N ARG A 74 -9.97 -0.83 9.63
CA ARG A 74 -8.92 -1.67 10.25
C ARG A 74 -7.89 -0.83 10.99
N ASN A 75 -7.60 0.38 10.51
CA ASN A 75 -6.67 1.32 11.15
C ASN A 75 -7.33 2.13 12.29
N PHE A 76 -8.62 1.95 12.55
CA PHE A 76 -9.35 2.77 13.51
C PHE A 76 -9.17 4.28 13.26
N GLU A 77 -9.15 4.69 11.96
CA GLU A 77 -8.84 6.06 11.56
C GLU A 77 -9.90 7.05 12.09
N PRO A 78 -9.53 8.01 12.97
CA PRO A 78 -10.49 8.91 13.59
C PRO A 78 -11.26 9.78 12.61
N GLY A 79 -10.65 10.14 11.48
CA GLY A 79 -11.28 10.90 10.39
C GLY A 79 -11.96 10.01 9.34
N GLY A 80 -12.04 8.68 9.57
CA GLY A 80 -12.69 7.73 8.69
C GLY A 80 -12.10 7.66 7.29
N ALA A 81 -12.93 7.29 6.33
CA ALA A 81 -12.54 7.13 4.92
C ALA A 81 -12.02 8.43 4.29
N ALA A 82 -12.54 9.58 4.69
CA ALA A 82 -12.09 10.88 4.18
C ALA A 82 -10.65 11.18 4.60
N ALA A 83 -10.28 10.96 5.86
CA ALA A 83 -8.90 11.13 6.32
C ALA A 83 -7.97 10.09 5.69
N THR A 84 -8.41 8.85 5.54
CA THR A 84 -7.66 7.80 4.84
C THR A 84 -7.34 8.22 3.40
N LEU A 85 -8.35 8.67 2.65
CA LEU A 85 -8.14 9.13 1.27
C LEU A 85 -7.20 10.34 1.18
N LEU A 86 -7.30 11.29 2.12
CA LEU A 86 -6.48 12.51 2.07
C LEU A 86 -5.04 12.29 2.55
N PHE A 87 -4.79 11.37 3.50
CA PHE A 87 -3.54 11.38 4.25
C PHE A 87 -2.83 10.02 4.32
N ALA A 88 -3.52 8.89 4.07
CA ALA A 88 -2.90 7.59 4.23
C ALA A 88 -2.01 7.21 3.03
N ARG A 89 -0.70 7.27 3.22
CA ARG A 89 0.29 6.94 2.19
C ARG A 89 0.07 5.56 1.58
N GLY A 90 -0.25 4.55 2.40
CA GLY A 90 -0.51 3.19 1.92
C GLY A 90 -1.73 3.13 1.01
N ALA A 91 -2.82 3.84 1.35
CA ALA A 91 -3.98 3.95 0.47
C ALA A 91 -3.62 4.60 -0.87
N HIS A 92 -2.80 5.66 -0.87
CA HIS A 92 -2.30 6.26 -2.10
C HIS A 92 -1.47 5.29 -2.94
N ALA A 93 -0.66 4.43 -2.30
CA ALA A 93 0.12 3.40 -3.02
C ALA A 93 -0.79 2.36 -3.67
N VAL A 94 -1.84 1.93 -2.98
CA VAL A 94 -2.86 1.00 -3.53
C VAL A 94 -3.61 1.66 -4.69
N MET A 95 -4.05 2.90 -4.56
CA MET A 95 -4.70 3.66 -5.64
C MET A 95 -3.80 3.80 -6.88
N ALA A 96 -2.51 4.13 -6.69
CA ALA A 96 -1.54 4.20 -7.79
C ALA A 96 -1.41 2.85 -8.51
N HIS A 97 -1.35 1.76 -7.75
CA HIS A 97 -1.31 0.42 -8.32
C HIS A 97 -2.60 0.07 -9.07
N ARG A 98 -3.79 0.37 -8.52
CA ARG A 98 -5.07 0.13 -9.20
C ARG A 98 -5.10 0.75 -10.60
N VAL A 99 -4.67 2.02 -10.70
CA VAL A 99 -4.59 2.74 -11.98
C VAL A 99 -3.53 2.11 -12.90
N ALA A 100 -2.33 1.86 -12.41
CA ALA A 100 -1.25 1.26 -13.19
C ALA A 100 -1.60 -0.15 -13.68
N HIS A 101 -2.27 -0.96 -12.84
CA HIS A 101 -2.74 -2.30 -13.19
C HIS A 101 -3.81 -2.28 -14.29
N LYS A 102 -4.77 -1.36 -14.19
CA LYS A 102 -5.80 -1.18 -15.23
C LYS A 102 -5.16 -0.84 -16.59
N ILE A 103 -4.24 0.13 -16.61
CA ILE A 103 -3.52 0.52 -17.83
C ILE A 103 -2.69 -0.65 -18.37
N TRP A 104 -2.05 -1.42 -17.51
CA TRP A 104 -1.30 -2.62 -17.88
C TRP A 104 -2.21 -3.67 -18.53
N ALA A 105 -3.37 -3.94 -17.93
CA ALA A 105 -4.36 -4.89 -18.44
C ALA A 105 -4.95 -4.46 -19.78
N ASP A 106 -5.07 -3.15 -20.03
CA ASP A 106 -5.51 -2.57 -21.29
C ASP A 106 -4.42 -2.61 -22.39
N GLY A 107 -3.19 -3.04 -22.06
CA GLY A 107 -2.09 -3.25 -23.00
C GLY A 107 -1.07 -2.13 -23.12
N ASP A 108 -1.26 -0.96 -22.49
CA ASP A 108 -0.24 0.10 -22.47
C ASP A 108 0.75 -0.08 -21.32
N THR A 109 1.65 -1.04 -21.49
CA THR A 109 2.66 -1.37 -20.49
C THR A 109 3.63 -0.23 -20.21
N THR A 110 3.93 0.60 -21.19
CA THR A 110 4.83 1.75 -21.02
C THR A 110 4.20 2.81 -20.12
N LEU A 111 2.94 3.17 -20.36
CA LEU A 111 2.21 4.12 -19.54
C LEU A 111 2.02 3.57 -18.11
N ALA A 112 1.68 2.28 -17.97
CA ALA A 112 1.55 1.65 -16.66
C ALA A 112 2.84 1.75 -15.82
N LEU A 113 4.00 1.46 -16.43
CA LEU A 113 5.30 1.60 -15.78
C LEU A 113 5.67 3.05 -15.50
N ALA A 114 5.28 4.00 -16.34
CA ALA A 114 5.50 5.42 -16.11
C ALA A 114 4.71 5.94 -14.90
N ILE A 115 3.41 5.58 -14.80
CA ILE A 115 2.55 5.90 -13.64
C ILE A 115 3.12 5.27 -12.37
N LYS A 116 3.41 3.95 -12.40
CA LYS A 116 4.05 3.24 -11.28
C LYS A 116 5.30 3.96 -10.82
N THR A 117 6.23 4.28 -11.72
CA THR A 117 7.52 4.87 -11.38
C THR A 117 7.38 6.28 -10.80
N SER A 118 6.49 7.09 -11.37
CA SER A 118 6.24 8.46 -10.90
C SER A 118 5.68 8.47 -9.47
N CYS A 119 4.73 7.58 -9.17
CA CYS A 119 4.13 7.47 -7.84
C CYS A 119 5.07 6.78 -6.83
N ALA A 120 5.74 5.69 -7.23
CA ALA A 120 6.60 4.90 -6.36
C ALA A 120 7.78 5.70 -5.78
N ARG A 121 8.35 6.63 -6.56
CA ARG A 121 9.44 7.52 -6.08
C ARG A 121 9.03 8.36 -4.88
N VAL A 122 7.80 8.84 -4.84
CA VAL A 122 7.28 9.68 -3.76
C VAL A 122 6.74 8.82 -2.62
N LEU A 123 6.05 7.73 -2.96
CA LEU A 123 5.39 6.84 -2.00
C LEU A 123 6.34 5.80 -1.40
N SER A 124 7.58 5.69 -1.92
CA SER A 124 8.64 4.80 -1.41
C SER A 124 8.24 3.32 -1.39
N ASN A 125 7.64 2.84 -2.49
CA ASN A 125 7.26 1.43 -2.67
C ASN A 125 7.64 0.94 -4.07
N ASP A 126 7.51 -0.37 -4.33
CA ASP A 126 7.72 -0.96 -5.64
C ASP A 126 6.68 -2.05 -5.90
N ILE A 127 5.52 -1.67 -6.44
CA ILE A 127 4.46 -2.60 -6.79
C ILE A 127 4.41 -2.71 -8.31
N HIS A 128 4.68 -3.92 -8.84
CA HIS A 128 4.66 -4.12 -10.29
C HIS A 128 3.23 -4.03 -10.82
N PRO A 129 2.97 -3.32 -11.96
CA PRO A 129 1.62 -3.18 -12.48
C PRO A 129 0.92 -4.49 -12.83
N ALA A 130 1.66 -5.54 -13.20
CA ALA A 130 1.12 -6.87 -13.47
C ALA A 130 0.73 -7.66 -12.21
N ALA A 131 1.19 -7.26 -11.02
CA ALA A 131 0.78 -7.91 -9.76
C ALA A 131 -0.74 -7.83 -9.60
N LYS A 132 -1.36 -8.95 -9.19
CA LYS A 132 -2.80 -9.03 -9.00
C LYS A 132 -3.13 -8.78 -7.53
N ILE A 133 -3.95 -7.77 -7.25
CA ILE A 133 -4.35 -7.42 -5.89
C ILE A 133 -5.86 -7.37 -5.81
N GLY A 134 -6.46 -8.22 -4.97
CA GLY A 134 -7.89 -8.29 -4.69
C GLY A 134 -8.42 -7.05 -3.96
N ALA A 135 -9.73 -6.95 -3.82
CA ALA A 135 -10.40 -5.85 -3.13
C ALA A 135 -10.19 -5.92 -1.61
N GLY A 136 -10.35 -4.80 -0.92
CA GLY A 136 -10.17 -4.72 0.53
C GLY A 136 -8.71 -4.80 0.98
N PHE A 137 -7.77 -4.46 0.11
CA PHE A 137 -6.35 -4.49 0.43
C PHE A 137 -5.96 -3.31 1.33
N TRP A 138 -5.55 -3.62 2.57
CA TRP A 138 -4.99 -2.65 3.49
C TRP A 138 -3.46 -2.72 3.50
N LEU A 139 -2.82 -1.69 2.98
CA LEU A 139 -1.38 -1.47 3.07
C LEU A 139 -1.09 -0.38 4.11
N ASP A 140 -0.60 -0.77 5.28
CA ASP A 140 -0.30 0.18 6.35
C ASP A 140 1.04 0.87 6.10
N HIS A 141 1.03 2.22 6.10
CA HIS A 141 2.14 3.11 5.75
C HIS A 141 2.66 2.96 4.32
N GLY A 142 2.81 1.77 3.78
CA GLY A 142 3.24 1.47 2.40
C GLY A 142 4.72 1.67 2.11
N LEU A 143 5.51 2.23 3.02
CA LEU A 143 6.94 2.45 2.86
C LEU A 143 7.69 1.13 2.68
N GLY A 144 8.56 1.04 1.67
CA GLY A 144 9.39 -0.12 1.42
C GLY A 144 8.64 -1.40 1.05
N PHE A 145 7.32 -1.31 0.76
CA PHE A 145 6.57 -2.46 0.26
C PHE A 145 6.98 -2.80 -1.17
N VAL A 146 7.28 -4.07 -1.41
CA VAL A 146 7.64 -4.59 -2.73
C VAL A 146 6.72 -5.75 -3.09
N ALA A 147 6.09 -5.69 -4.26
CA ALA A 147 5.34 -6.79 -4.85
C ALA A 147 5.78 -7.00 -6.31
N GLY A 148 6.42 -8.14 -6.58
CA GLY A 148 6.95 -8.46 -7.89
C GLY A 148 5.85 -8.83 -8.89
N GLU A 149 6.22 -8.90 -10.16
CA GLU A 149 5.34 -9.03 -11.34
C GLU A 149 4.28 -10.15 -11.24
N THR A 150 4.66 -11.32 -10.75
CA THR A 150 3.76 -12.49 -10.68
C THR A 150 3.14 -12.68 -9.29
N SER A 151 3.22 -11.68 -8.41
CA SER A 151 2.57 -11.71 -7.11
C SER A 151 1.05 -11.74 -7.26
N VAL A 152 0.41 -12.56 -6.43
CA VAL A 152 -1.05 -12.59 -6.29
C VAL A 152 -1.37 -12.31 -4.83
N ILE A 153 -2.21 -11.32 -4.59
CA ILE A 153 -2.77 -10.98 -3.27
C ILE A 153 -4.27 -11.05 -3.43
N GLU A 154 -4.91 -11.95 -2.70
CA GLU A 154 -6.37 -12.11 -2.75
C GLU A 154 -7.09 -11.00 -1.96
N GLU A 155 -8.37 -11.18 -1.69
CA GLU A 155 -9.21 -10.17 -1.04
C GLU A 155 -8.90 -10.03 0.47
N ASP A 156 -9.17 -8.84 1.01
CA ASP A 156 -9.14 -8.54 2.44
C ASP A 156 -7.79 -8.77 3.14
N VAL A 157 -6.69 -8.74 2.39
CA VAL A 157 -5.34 -8.89 2.93
C VAL A 157 -4.87 -7.59 3.61
N SER A 158 -4.13 -7.74 4.73
CA SER A 158 -3.53 -6.63 5.48
C SER A 158 -2.01 -6.79 5.50
N ILE A 159 -1.28 -5.78 5.02
CA ILE A 159 0.19 -5.80 4.95
C ILE A 159 0.76 -4.50 5.54
N TRP A 160 1.82 -4.63 6.35
CA TRP A 160 2.55 -3.48 6.90
C TRP A 160 3.73 -3.07 6.01
N HIS A 161 4.38 -1.99 6.39
CA HIS A 161 5.55 -1.44 5.70
C HIS A 161 6.75 -2.41 5.65
N ASN A 162 7.67 -2.18 4.69
CA ASN A 162 8.89 -2.96 4.47
C ASN A 162 8.66 -4.47 4.24
N VAL A 163 7.47 -4.87 3.79
CA VAL A 163 7.21 -6.25 3.39
C VAL A 163 7.68 -6.46 1.95
N THR A 164 8.34 -7.58 1.69
CA THR A 164 8.80 -7.97 0.35
C THR A 164 8.12 -9.26 -0.10
N LEU A 165 7.39 -9.19 -1.21
CA LEU A 165 6.91 -10.33 -1.97
C LEU A 165 7.81 -10.50 -3.21
N GLY A 166 8.92 -11.21 -3.04
CA GLY A 166 10.03 -11.26 -3.97
C GLY A 166 10.21 -12.63 -4.63
N SER A 167 11.20 -12.69 -5.56
CA SER A 167 11.64 -13.91 -6.23
C SER A 167 12.93 -14.42 -5.63
N THR A 168 13.15 -15.74 -5.63
CA THR A 168 14.45 -16.36 -5.31
C THR A 168 15.41 -16.39 -6.49
N LEU A 169 14.97 -15.99 -7.69
CA LEU A 169 15.72 -16.07 -8.96
C LEU A 169 16.07 -17.49 -9.42
N ASN A 170 15.68 -18.51 -8.66
CA ASN A 170 16.02 -19.92 -8.96
C ASN A 170 14.98 -20.63 -9.83
N THR A 171 13.84 -19.99 -10.10
CA THR A 171 12.76 -20.59 -10.86
C THR A 171 12.53 -19.84 -12.17
N GLY A 172 12.72 -20.51 -13.30
CA GLY A 172 12.30 -20.05 -14.63
C GLY A 172 10.82 -20.28 -14.92
N GLY A 173 10.01 -20.58 -13.92
CA GLY A 173 8.58 -20.85 -14.03
C GLY A 173 7.73 -19.60 -14.30
N ALA A 174 6.49 -19.84 -14.73
CA ALA A 174 5.50 -18.78 -15.00
C ALA A 174 5.16 -17.97 -13.73
N ARG A 175 5.26 -18.56 -12.54
CA ARG A 175 5.13 -17.90 -11.23
C ARG A 175 6.47 -17.94 -10.50
N ARG A 176 6.95 -16.80 -10.06
CA ARG A 176 8.20 -16.67 -9.29
C ARG A 176 8.05 -15.80 -8.05
N HIS A 177 6.85 -15.30 -7.77
CA HIS A 177 6.52 -14.48 -6.62
C HIS A 177 5.40 -15.13 -5.80
N PRO A 178 5.23 -14.72 -4.53
CA PRO A 178 4.26 -15.31 -3.63
C PRO A 178 2.80 -15.15 -4.06
N HIS A 179 1.98 -16.12 -3.64
CA HIS A 179 0.53 -16.05 -3.64
C HIS A 179 0.02 -15.92 -2.21
N ILE A 180 -0.68 -14.84 -1.93
CA ILE A 180 -1.20 -14.49 -0.60
C ILE A 180 -2.71 -14.69 -0.61
N GLY A 181 -3.19 -15.65 0.17
CA GLY A 181 -4.62 -15.98 0.27
C GLY A 181 -5.43 -14.92 1.00
N SER A 182 -6.74 -14.98 0.86
CA SER A 182 -7.69 -14.02 1.42
C SER A 182 -7.58 -13.90 2.95
N GLY A 183 -7.73 -12.69 3.47
CA GLY A 183 -7.71 -12.40 4.91
C GLY A 183 -6.36 -12.60 5.59
N VAL A 184 -5.28 -12.79 4.84
CA VAL A 184 -3.92 -12.92 5.40
C VAL A 184 -3.46 -11.60 6.01
N VAL A 185 -2.72 -11.72 7.11
CA VAL A 185 -2.10 -10.58 7.81
C VAL A 185 -0.58 -10.74 7.81
N ILE A 186 0.15 -9.75 7.26
CA ILE A 186 1.62 -9.79 7.15
C ILE A 186 2.23 -8.61 7.91
N GLY A 187 2.96 -8.93 9.00
CA GLY A 187 3.62 -7.93 9.85
C GLY A 187 4.81 -7.24 9.18
N ALA A 188 5.14 -6.07 9.70
CA ALA A 188 6.18 -5.18 9.15
C ALA A 188 7.53 -5.89 8.96
N GLY A 189 8.19 -5.61 7.84
CA GLY A 189 9.53 -6.13 7.53
C GLY A 189 9.58 -7.63 7.21
N ALA A 190 8.44 -8.31 7.06
CA ALA A 190 8.44 -9.70 6.62
C ALA A 190 8.93 -9.83 5.17
N THR A 191 9.65 -10.91 4.87
CA THR A 191 10.20 -11.21 3.55
C THR A 191 9.70 -12.58 3.09
N ILE A 192 8.92 -12.63 2.02
CA ILE A 192 8.34 -13.85 1.45
C ILE A 192 8.91 -14.00 0.05
N LEU A 193 9.64 -15.08 -0.22
CA LEU A 193 10.38 -15.24 -1.47
C LEU A 193 10.02 -16.52 -2.21
N GLY A 194 9.88 -16.38 -3.51
CA GLY A 194 9.69 -17.51 -4.43
C GLY A 194 8.23 -17.82 -4.71
N GLU A 195 7.99 -18.97 -5.31
CA GLU A 195 6.66 -19.49 -5.62
C GLU A 195 5.94 -20.08 -4.39
N VAL A 196 5.90 -19.30 -3.32
CA VAL A 196 5.32 -19.68 -2.02
C VAL A 196 3.84 -19.31 -1.95
N THR A 197 3.04 -20.15 -1.32
CA THR A 197 1.62 -19.89 -1.05
C THR A 197 1.40 -19.66 0.45
N ILE A 198 0.84 -18.50 0.79
CA ILE A 198 0.36 -18.20 2.14
C ILE A 198 -1.14 -18.45 2.15
N GLY A 199 -1.57 -19.50 2.86
CA GLY A 199 -2.97 -19.91 2.92
C GLY A 199 -3.87 -18.87 3.57
N ALA A 200 -5.15 -18.86 3.18
CA ALA A 200 -6.14 -17.90 3.67
C ALA A 200 -6.15 -17.79 5.20
N ASN A 201 -6.37 -16.57 5.72
CA ASN A 201 -6.39 -16.26 7.15
C ASN A 201 -5.10 -16.61 7.91
N ALA A 202 -4.00 -16.90 7.22
CA ALA A 202 -2.71 -17.09 7.88
C ALA A 202 -2.13 -15.75 8.39
N ASN A 203 -1.24 -15.83 9.37
CA ASN A 203 -0.58 -14.67 9.96
C ASN A 203 0.94 -14.82 9.86
N ILE A 204 1.59 -13.85 9.24
CA ILE A 204 3.04 -13.77 9.14
C ILE A 204 3.55 -12.71 10.12
N SER A 205 4.37 -13.13 11.08
CA SER A 205 4.91 -12.21 12.09
C SER A 205 5.86 -11.17 11.47
N ALA A 206 5.94 -10.01 12.10
CA ALA A 206 6.90 -8.97 11.72
C ALA A 206 8.33 -9.55 11.68
N GLY A 207 9.09 -9.20 10.63
CA GLY A 207 10.47 -9.63 10.41
C GLY A 207 10.64 -11.11 10.06
N ALA A 208 9.57 -11.85 9.80
CA ALA A 208 9.67 -13.26 9.40
C ALA A 208 10.23 -13.40 7.97
N ILE A 209 11.08 -14.40 7.75
CA ILE A 209 11.54 -14.81 6.41
C ILE A 209 10.84 -16.12 6.07
N VAL A 210 10.04 -16.10 5.02
CA VAL A 210 9.20 -17.23 4.59
C VAL A 210 9.65 -17.71 3.22
N LEU A 211 10.08 -18.96 3.15
CA LEU A 211 10.59 -19.61 1.94
C LEU A 211 9.81 -20.88 1.58
N GLU A 212 8.78 -21.21 2.36
CA GLU A 212 7.94 -22.40 2.22
C GLU A 212 6.47 -22.01 2.41
N ASP A 213 5.55 -22.86 1.94
CA ASP A 213 4.13 -22.63 2.05
C ASP A 213 3.68 -22.57 3.52
N VAL A 214 2.76 -21.64 3.81
CA VAL A 214 2.11 -21.54 5.12
C VAL A 214 0.65 -21.98 4.97
N PRO A 215 0.22 -23.05 5.66
CA PRO A 215 -1.15 -23.55 5.54
C PRO A 215 -2.21 -22.54 6.01
N VAL A 216 -3.45 -22.75 5.56
CA VAL A 216 -4.63 -21.95 5.94
C VAL A 216 -4.73 -21.77 7.45
N GLY A 217 -4.93 -20.56 7.94
CA GLY A 217 -5.12 -20.22 9.35
C GLY A 217 -3.88 -20.39 10.24
N MET A 218 -2.72 -20.74 9.68
CA MET A 218 -1.49 -20.96 10.44
C MET A 218 -0.68 -19.68 10.64
N ARG A 219 0.29 -19.74 11.54
CA ARG A 219 1.18 -18.61 11.85
C ARG A 219 2.64 -18.94 11.53
N ALA A 220 3.28 -18.10 10.73
CA ALA A 220 4.74 -18.11 10.57
C ALA A 220 5.35 -17.12 11.57
N LEU A 221 6.22 -17.59 12.44
CA LEU A 221 6.80 -16.81 13.53
C LEU A 221 8.25 -16.45 13.24
N ALA A 222 8.61 -15.18 13.48
CA ALA A 222 10.00 -14.74 13.51
C ALA A 222 10.67 -15.08 14.85
N THR A 223 12.00 -15.12 14.84
CA THR A 223 12.80 -15.29 16.06
C THR A 223 12.68 -14.03 16.93
N LYS A 224 12.28 -14.20 18.19
CA LYS A 224 12.23 -13.11 19.16
C LYS A 224 13.63 -12.71 19.63
N ALA A 225 13.86 -11.42 19.84
CA ALA A 225 15.08 -10.94 20.45
C ALA A 225 15.27 -11.51 21.87
N THR A 226 16.52 -11.77 22.23
CA THR A 226 16.90 -12.16 23.59
C THR A 226 17.70 -11.02 24.22
N VAL A 227 17.26 -10.55 25.38
CA VAL A 227 18.01 -9.56 26.17
C VAL A 227 18.97 -10.30 27.09
N ARG A 228 20.27 -10.11 26.91
CA ARG A 228 21.28 -10.91 27.65
C ARG A 228 22.37 -10.12 28.34
N GLU A 229 22.75 -8.97 27.82
CA GLU A 229 23.96 -8.26 28.24
C GLU A 229 23.72 -6.76 28.39
N THR A 230 24.62 -6.09 29.14
CA THR A 230 24.67 -4.63 29.19
C THR A 230 25.06 -4.09 27.81
N ALA A 231 24.47 -2.96 27.40
CA ALA A 231 24.81 -2.30 26.14
C ALA A 231 26.33 -1.97 26.09
N ARG A 232 26.99 -2.39 25.00
CA ARG A 232 28.45 -2.19 24.82
C ARG A 232 28.80 -0.83 24.24
N VAL A 233 27.82 -0.15 23.61
CA VAL A 233 28.02 1.16 22.99
C VAL A 233 26.99 2.13 23.54
N SER A 234 27.44 3.28 24.00
CA SER A 234 26.60 4.39 24.42
C SER A 234 27.20 5.70 23.93
N PHE A 235 26.36 6.55 23.34
CA PHE A 235 26.72 7.92 22.96
C PHE A 235 26.33 8.93 24.02
N LEU A 236 25.89 8.48 25.20
CA LEU A 236 25.66 9.37 26.35
C LEU A 236 26.99 9.88 26.86
N ASN A 237 27.08 11.20 27.11
CA ASN A 237 28.26 11.81 27.72
C ASN A 237 28.28 11.45 29.21
N THR A 238 29.18 10.52 29.60
CA THR A 238 29.30 10.00 30.94
C THR A 238 29.86 11.04 31.96
N GLU A 239 30.35 12.20 31.50
CA GLU A 239 30.88 13.24 32.36
C GLU A 239 29.81 14.03 33.18
N LYS A 240 28.50 13.82 32.87
CA LYS A 240 27.37 14.47 33.55
C LYS A 240 26.76 13.67 34.72
N SER A 241 27.26 12.48 35.03
CA SER A 241 26.66 11.62 36.05
C SER A 241 27.37 11.69 37.43
N ASN A 242 28.39 12.56 37.60
CA ASN A 242 29.12 12.75 38.84
C ASN A 242 28.98 14.17 39.43
N LYS A 243 27.75 14.71 39.43
CA LYS A 243 27.42 15.90 40.22
C LYS A 243 26.17 15.67 41.03
#